data_005f972e1b28e5f609a3f37ee0a2eb7f
#
_entry.id   005f972e1b28e5f609a3f37ee0a2eb7f
#
_cell.length_a   1.000
_cell.length_b   1.000
_cell.length_c   1.000
_cell.angle_alpha   90.00
_cell.angle_beta   90.00
_cell.angle_gamma   90.00
#
_symmetry.space_group_name_H-M   'P 1'
#
loop_
_entity.id
_entity.type
_entity.pdbx_description
1 polymer ?
#
loop_
_entity_poly.entity_id
_entity_poly.type
_entity_poly.pdbx_seq_one_letter_code
_entity_poly.pdbx_strand_id
1 'polypeptide(L)'
;MNYIVFDLEWNQSPGGKADSVEHLPFEIIEIGAVKLDSCLQELGQFHRLIQPQVYREMHFKSSEVTHMDIDRLLKEGVSFPEAMKAFMEWCGEAEFMFCTWGSMDLTELQRNMAYYGLEISFPVPLLYYDIQKLYCLQHGDGKNRISLDLAVQLQHMEADRPFHRALD
;
A
#
# COMPACT_ATOMS: atom_id res chain seq x y z
N MET A 1 -1.53 14.64 -16.30
CA MET A 1 -1.31 13.33 -15.66
C MET A 1 -1.12 13.54 -14.18
N ASN A 2 -1.80 12.80 -13.34
CA ASN A 2 -1.66 12.82 -11.89
C ASN A 2 -0.77 11.69 -11.41
N TYR A 3 -0.24 11.81 -10.20
CA TYR A 3 0.50 10.73 -9.53
C TYR A 3 -0.30 10.30 -8.30
N ILE A 4 -0.46 8.99 -8.12
CA ILE A 4 -1.08 8.38 -6.95
C ILE A 4 0.04 7.66 -6.20
N VAL A 5 0.58 8.32 -5.19
CA VAL A 5 1.57 7.71 -4.28
C VAL A 5 0.78 6.96 -3.23
N PHE A 6 0.97 5.65 -3.12
CA PHE A 6 0.22 4.84 -2.17
C PHE A 6 1.10 3.80 -1.48
N ASP A 7 0.68 3.43 -0.31
CA ASP A 7 1.25 2.39 0.53
C ASP A 7 0.14 1.53 1.13
N LEU A 8 0.46 0.29 1.46
CA LEU A 8 -0.48 -0.70 1.99
C LEU A 8 0.08 -1.34 3.25
N GLU A 9 -0.79 -1.50 4.24
CA GLU A 9 -0.50 -2.39 5.34
C GLU A 9 -1.27 -3.70 5.19
N TRP A 10 -0.67 -4.80 5.63
CA TRP A 10 -1.27 -6.12 5.53
C TRP A 10 -1.08 -6.98 6.76
N ASN A 11 -2.03 -7.88 6.94
CA ASN A 11 -1.96 -8.98 7.88
C ASN A 11 -1.63 -10.29 7.15
N GLN A 12 -1.23 -11.29 7.87
CA GLN A 12 -0.97 -12.64 7.36
C GLN A 12 -1.49 -13.69 8.36
N SER A 13 -1.46 -14.98 7.96
CA SER A 13 -1.81 -16.06 8.87
C SER A 13 -1.00 -16.00 10.17
N PRO A 14 -1.60 -16.24 11.34
CA PRO A 14 -0.88 -16.37 12.61
C PRO A 14 0.27 -17.40 12.57
N GLY A 15 0.13 -18.46 11.77
CA GLY A 15 1.19 -19.44 11.49
C GLY A 15 2.23 -18.98 10.46
N GLY A 16 2.12 -17.76 9.95
CA GLY A 16 3.00 -17.19 8.96
C GLY A 16 2.72 -17.67 7.53
N LYS A 17 3.63 -17.36 6.61
CA LYS A 17 3.44 -17.62 5.18
C LYS A 17 3.22 -19.10 4.83
N ALA A 18 3.79 -20.02 5.59
CA ALA A 18 3.63 -21.46 5.34
C ALA A 18 2.20 -21.96 5.62
N ASP A 19 1.44 -21.21 6.41
CA ASP A 19 0.07 -21.53 6.80
C ASP A 19 -0.94 -20.56 6.14
N SER A 20 -0.51 -19.87 5.09
CA SER A 20 -1.37 -18.91 4.39
C SER A 20 -2.38 -19.61 3.48
N VAL A 21 -3.55 -18.99 3.33
CA VAL A 21 -4.53 -19.40 2.34
C VAL A 21 -3.93 -19.28 0.93
N GLU A 22 -4.25 -20.23 0.07
CA GLU A 22 -3.78 -20.25 -1.31
C GLU A 22 -4.13 -18.95 -2.03
N HIS A 23 -3.17 -18.39 -2.72
CA HIS A 23 -3.27 -17.13 -3.46
C HIS A 23 -3.45 -15.85 -2.62
N LEU A 24 -3.50 -15.93 -1.27
CA LEU A 24 -3.59 -14.77 -0.39
C LEU A 24 -2.56 -14.85 0.75
N PRO A 25 -1.26 -14.72 0.48
CA PRO A 25 -0.24 -14.75 1.54
C PRO A 25 -0.35 -13.56 2.50
N PHE A 26 -0.87 -12.44 2.02
CA PHE A 26 -1.09 -11.21 2.78
C PHE A 26 -2.47 -10.64 2.47
N GLU A 27 -3.24 -10.34 3.50
CA GLU A 27 -4.53 -9.68 3.41
C GLU A 27 -4.38 -8.21 3.75
N ILE A 28 -4.75 -7.33 2.84
CA ILE A 28 -4.62 -5.88 3.02
C ILE A 28 -5.59 -5.42 4.10
N ILE A 29 -5.08 -4.64 5.06
CA ILE A 29 -5.83 -4.10 6.21
C ILE A 29 -5.86 -2.58 6.26
N GLU A 30 -5.03 -1.90 5.46
CA GLU A 30 -5.05 -0.44 5.33
C GLU A 30 -4.58 -0.03 3.93
N ILE A 31 -5.20 1.02 3.39
CA ILE A 31 -4.76 1.72 2.18
C ILE A 31 -4.59 3.18 2.55
N GLY A 32 -3.39 3.72 2.33
CA GLY A 32 -3.08 5.13 2.39
C GLY A 32 -2.57 5.64 1.05
N ALA A 33 -3.01 6.82 0.62
CA ALA A 33 -2.53 7.40 -0.63
C ALA A 33 -2.58 8.91 -0.64
N VAL A 34 -1.66 9.51 -1.41
CA VAL A 34 -1.62 10.94 -1.70
C VAL A 34 -1.71 11.12 -3.22
N LYS A 35 -2.58 12.02 -3.67
CA LYS A 35 -2.70 12.41 -5.07
C LYS A 35 -1.93 13.70 -5.32
N LEU A 36 -1.03 13.67 -6.30
CA LEU A 36 -0.27 14.83 -6.72
C LEU A 36 -0.61 15.18 -8.17
N ASP A 37 -0.57 16.45 -8.51
CA ASP A 37 -0.65 16.91 -9.89
C ASP A 37 0.70 16.78 -10.64
N SER A 38 0.74 17.23 -11.89
CA SER A 38 1.96 17.20 -12.72
C SER A 38 3.08 18.11 -12.21
N CYS A 39 2.78 19.04 -11.31
CA CYS A 39 3.75 19.91 -10.63
C CYS A 39 4.12 19.39 -9.23
N LEU A 40 3.69 18.16 -8.90
CA LEU A 40 3.87 17.50 -7.60
C LEU A 40 3.19 18.25 -6.44
N GLN A 41 2.14 19.02 -6.72
CA GLN A 41 1.33 19.66 -5.70
C GLN A 41 0.24 18.69 -5.22
N GLU A 42 0.04 18.60 -3.92
CA GLU A 42 -0.98 17.73 -3.33
C GLU A 42 -2.38 18.17 -3.73
N LEU A 43 -3.15 17.24 -4.27
CA LEU A 43 -4.56 17.41 -4.62
C LEU A 43 -5.49 16.80 -3.57
N GLY A 44 -4.99 15.91 -2.72
CA GLY A 44 -5.75 15.28 -1.64
C GLY A 44 -5.16 13.97 -1.18
N GLN A 45 -5.73 13.45 -0.10
CA GLN A 45 -5.32 12.20 0.55
C GLN A 45 -6.47 11.21 0.59
N PHE A 46 -6.14 9.94 0.59
CA PHE A 46 -7.07 8.83 0.77
C PHE A 46 -6.58 7.94 1.91
N HIS A 47 -7.49 7.52 2.76
CA HIS A 47 -7.20 6.59 3.83
C HIS A 47 -8.41 5.69 4.09
N ARG A 48 -8.18 4.36 4.17
CA ARG A 48 -9.20 3.39 4.58
C ARG A 48 -8.59 2.27 5.38
N LEU A 49 -9.21 1.97 6.50
CA LEU A 49 -9.02 0.71 7.21
C LEU A 49 -9.90 -0.36 6.57
N ILE A 50 -9.36 -1.57 6.47
CA ILE A 50 -10.02 -2.72 5.85
C ILE A 50 -10.20 -3.79 6.91
N GLN A 51 -11.45 -4.27 7.01
CA GLN A 51 -11.80 -5.36 7.89
C GLN A 51 -11.28 -6.69 7.30
N PRO A 52 -10.34 -7.38 7.98
CA PRO A 52 -9.85 -8.67 7.50
C PRO A 52 -10.97 -9.70 7.56
N GLN A 53 -11.14 -10.44 6.46
CA GLN A 53 -12.15 -11.47 6.31
C GLN A 53 -11.55 -12.87 6.49
N VAL A 54 -10.29 -13.03 6.14
CA VAL A 54 -9.56 -14.30 6.13
C VAL A 54 -8.72 -14.46 7.39
N TYR A 55 -7.84 -13.51 7.67
CA TYR A 55 -6.95 -13.55 8.84
C TYR A 55 -7.52 -12.69 9.97
N ARG A 56 -8.46 -13.26 10.74
CA ARG A 56 -9.18 -12.56 11.81
C ARG A 56 -8.42 -12.43 13.13
N GLU A 57 -7.17 -12.86 13.15
CA GLU A 57 -6.21 -12.63 14.23
C GLU A 57 -4.99 -11.91 13.65
N MET A 58 -4.45 -10.94 14.37
CA MET A 58 -3.25 -10.24 13.91
C MET A 58 -2.04 -11.17 14.05
N HIS A 59 -1.28 -11.30 12.98
CA HIS A 59 0.05 -11.85 13.08
C HIS A 59 0.93 -10.91 13.91
N PHE A 60 1.75 -11.47 14.82
CA PHE A 60 2.52 -10.67 15.78
C PHE A 60 3.40 -9.61 15.11
N LYS A 61 4.06 -9.95 13.98
CA LYS A 61 4.88 -8.97 13.24
C LYS A 61 4.04 -7.86 12.60
N SER A 62 2.86 -8.19 12.07
CA SER A 62 1.97 -7.18 11.51
C SER A 62 1.50 -6.21 12.59
N SER A 63 1.12 -6.72 13.75
CA SER A 63 0.74 -5.88 14.90
C SER A 63 1.91 -5.05 15.44
N GLU A 64 3.12 -5.62 15.48
CA GLU A 64 4.33 -4.92 15.96
C GLU A 64 4.71 -3.76 15.01
N VAL A 65 4.63 -3.98 13.70
CA VAL A 65 5.00 -2.98 12.69
C VAL A 65 3.92 -1.92 12.54
N THR A 66 2.66 -2.32 12.36
CA THR A 66 1.57 -1.37 12.06
C THR A 66 0.96 -0.73 13.29
N HIS A 67 1.24 -1.29 14.49
CA HIS A 67 0.57 -0.92 15.74
C HIS A 67 -0.96 -0.98 15.67
N MET A 68 -1.49 -1.83 14.77
CA MET A 68 -2.92 -2.03 14.62
C MET A 68 -3.43 -3.14 15.52
N ASP A 69 -4.67 -2.95 15.95
CA ASP A 69 -5.45 -3.91 16.72
C ASP A 69 -6.56 -4.48 15.83
N ILE A 70 -6.74 -5.79 15.91
CA ILE A 70 -7.79 -6.50 15.17
C ILE A 70 -9.20 -5.98 15.53
N ASP A 71 -9.46 -5.68 16.79
CA ASP A 71 -10.75 -5.17 17.24
C ASP A 71 -11.09 -3.82 16.59
N ARG A 72 -10.08 -2.97 16.41
CA ARG A 72 -10.23 -1.71 15.69
C ARG A 72 -10.55 -1.96 14.21
N LEU A 73 -9.82 -2.86 13.55
CA LEU A 73 -10.07 -3.21 12.14
C LEU A 73 -11.46 -3.79 11.93
N LEU A 74 -11.92 -4.65 12.85
CA LEU A 74 -13.25 -5.25 12.79
C LEU A 74 -14.38 -4.23 13.03
N LYS A 75 -14.11 -3.17 13.79
CA LYS A 75 -15.09 -2.14 14.13
C LYS A 75 -15.14 -0.99 13.12
N GLU A 76 -14.00 -0.54 12.66
CA GLU A 76 -13.85 0.70 11.86
C GLU A 76 -13.59 0.41 10.37
N GLY A 77 -13.09 -0.79 10.06
CA GLY A 77 -12.75 -1.17 8.70
C GLY A 77 -13.99 -1.46 7.85
N VAL A 78 -13.85 -1.21 6.56
CA VAL A 78 -14.82 -1.60 5.54
C VAL A 78 -14.35 -2.88 4.83
N SER A 79 -15.19 -3.51 4.03
CA SER A 79 -14.75 -4.66 3.23
C SER A 79 -13.71 -4.24 2.17
N PHE A 80 -12.80 -5.15 1.79
CA PHE A 80 -11.81 -4.87 0.75
C PHE A 80 -12.45 -4.41 -0.57
N PRO A 81 -13.54 -5.04 -1.09
CA PRO A 81 -14.23 -4.54 -2.28
C PRO A 81 -14.75 -3.10 -2.16
N GLU A 82 -15.29 -2.73 -1.00
CA GLU A 82 -15.76 -1.36 -0.76
C GLU A 82 -14.60 -0.36 -0.71
N ALA A 83 -13.50 -0.73 -0.03
CA ALA A 83 -12.30 0.10 0.02
C ALA A 83 -11.71 0.32 -1.38
N MET A 84 -11.63 -0.74 -2.20
CA MET A 84 -11.14 -0.66 -3.57
C MET A 84 -12.02 0.18 -4.47
N LYS A 85 -13.34 0.04 -4.36
CA LYS A 85 -14.28 0.89 -5.10
C LYS A 85 -14.06 2.36 -4.75
N ALA A 86 -14.03 2.68 -3.46
CA ALA A 86 -13.80 4.05 -2.98
C ALA A 86 -12.41 4.59 -3.42
N PHE A 87 -11.38 3.74 -3.39
CA PHE A 87 -10.04 4.11 -3.84
C PHE A 87 -10.01 4.47 -5.34
N MET A 88 -10.62 3.64 -6.19
CA MET A 88 -10.68 3.90 -7.63
C MET A 88 -11.53 5.14 -7.97
N GLU A 89 -12.65 5.34 -7.27
CA GLU A 89 -13.46 6.56 -7.40
C GLU A 89 -12.66 7.81 -7.01
N TRP A 90 -11.86 7.72 -5.94
CA TRP A 90 -10.98 8.80 -5.52
C TRP A 90 -9.81 9.02 -6.49
N CYS A 91 -9.23 7.98 -7.10
CA CYS A 91 -8.26 8.12 -8.18
C CYS A 91 -8.83 8.94 -9.35
N GLY A 92 -10.11 8.76 -9.65
CA GLY A 92 -10.84 9.49 -10.68
C GLY A 92 -10.56 8.97 -12.08
N GLU A 93 -11.19 9.61 -13.07
CA GLU A 93 -11.10 9.22 -14.49
C GLU A 93 -9.92 9.86 -15.23
N ALA A 94 -9.28 10.88 -14.64
CA ALA A 94 -8.13 11.51 -15.24
C ALA A 94 -6.95 10.54 -15.30
N GLU A 95 -6.12 10.66 -16.34
CA GLU A 95 -4.90 9.88 -16.49
C GLU A 95 -4.01 10.02 -15.26
N PHE A 96 -3.63 8.90 -14.66
CA PHE A 96 -2.77 8.86 -13.48
C PHE A 96 -1.70 7.75 -13.57
N MET A 97 -0.66 7.91 -12.77
CA MET A 97 0.45 6.97 -12.59
C MET A 97 0.50 6.54 -11.13
N PHE A 98 0.50 5.25 -10.86
CA PHE A 98 0.78 4.74 -9.52
C PHE A 98 2.26 4.88 -9.17
N CYS A 99 2.54 5.21 -7.92
CA CYS A 99 3.88 5.36 -7.36
C CYS A 99 3.95 4.63 -6.02
N THR A 100 4.95 3.76 -5.84
CA THR A 100 5.14 2.98 -4.60
C THR A 100 6.61 2.92 -4.22
N TRP A 101 6.91 2.68 -2.95
CA TRP A 101 8.26 2.39 -2.50
C TRP A 101 8.59 0.91 -2.67
N GLY A 102 8.90 0.51 -3.89
CA GLY A 102 9.07 -0.88 -4.30
C GLY A 102 7.83 -1.42 -5.03
N SER A 103 7.83 -2.70 -5.35
CA SER A 103 6.77 -3.32 -6.16
C SER A 103 5.79 -4.17 -5.34
N MET A 104 6.01 -4.31 -4.03
CA MET A 104 5.20 -5.23 -3.20
C MET A 104 3.76 -4.76 -3.07
N ASP A 105 3.55 -3.47 -2.82
CA ASP A 105 2.21 -2.90 -2.67
C ASP A 105 1.33 -3.18 -3.89
N LEU A 106 1.85 -2.92 -5.08
CA LEU A 106 1.11 -3.20 -6.31
C LEU A 106 0.86 -4.70 -6.51
N THR A 107 1.84 -5.54 -6.15
CA THR A 107 1.71 -7.00 -6.25
C THR A 107 0.63 -7.52 -5.31
N GLU A 108 0.63 -7.07 -4.05
CA GLU A 108 -0.36 -7.51 -3.07
C GLU A 108 -1.74 -6.90 -3.34
N LEU A 109 -1.81 -5.68 -3.87
CA LEU A 109 -3.06 -5.09 -4.33
C LEU A 109 -3.73 -5.97 -5.39
N GLN A 110 -2.97 -6.36 -6.43
CA GLN A 110 -3.46 -7.22 -7.51
C GLN A 110 -3.86 -8.61 -7.00
N ARG A 111 -3.12 -9.20 -6.04
CA ARG A 111 -3.45 -10.49 -5.42
C ARG A 111 -4.76 -10.43 -4.65
N ASN A 112 -4.91 -9.41 -3.81
CA ASN A 112 -6.14 -9.23 -3.04
C ASN A 112 -7.34 -9.00 -3.98
N MET A 113 -7.18 -8.18 -5.01
CA MET A 113 -8.22 -7.99 -6.03
C MET A 113 -8.61 -9.31 -6.69
N ALA A 114 -7.64 -10.12 -7.11
CA ALA A 114 -7.90 -11.42 -7.74
C ALA A 114 -8.58 -12.38 -6.76
N TYR A 115 -8.15 -12.43 -5.51
CA TYR A 115 -8.75 -13.27 -4.47
C TYR A 115 -10.22 -12.94 -4.22
N TYR A 116 -10.57 -11.64 -4.18
CA TYR A 116 -11.94 -11.17 -3.99
C TYR A 116 -12.75 -11.10 -5.30
N GLY A 117 -12.19 -11.56 -6.42
CA GLY A 117 -12.87 -11.59 -7.72
C GLY A 117 -13.23 -10.21 -8.26
N LEU A 118 -12.41 -9.19 -7.95
CA LEU A 118 -12.65 -7.83 -8.40
C LEU A 118 -12.12 -7.63 -9.82
N GLU A 119 -13.04 -7.41 -10.76
CA GLU A 119 -12.73 -6.99 -12.13
C GLU A 119 -12.58 -5.45 -12.16
N ILE A 120 -11.51 -4.93 -11.58
CA ILE A 120 -11.19 -3.50 -11.70
C ILE A 120 -10.32 -3.31 -12.93
N SER A 121 -10.82 -2.52 -13.86
CA SER A 121 -10.09 -2.18 -15.08
C SER A 121 -9.05 -1.10 -14.74
N PHE A 122 -7.80 -1.49 -14.54
CA PHE A 122 -6.71 -0.52 -14.60
C PHE A 122 -6.43 -0.13 -16.05
N PRO A 123 -5.95 1.10 -16.31
CA PRO A 123 -5.43 1.43 -17.63
C PRO A 123 -4.39 0.40 -18.08
N VAL A 124 -4.53 -0.11 -19.29
CA VAL A 124 -3.57 -1.09 -19.84
C VAL A 124 -2.69 -0.40 -20.88
N PRO A 125 -1.36 -0.50 -20.77
CA PRO A 125 -0.59 -1.14 -19.70
C PRO A 125 -0.71 -0.39 -18.37
N LEU A 126 -0.70 -1.13 -17.26
CA LEU A 126 -0.62 -0.51 -15.94
C LEU A 126 0.75 0.15 -15.80
N LEU A 127 0.76 1.46 -15.86
CA LEU A 127 1.98 2.25 -15.66
C LEU A 127 2.15 2.55 -14.19
N TYR A 128 3.34 2.29 -13.66
CA TYR A 128 3.69 2.67 -12.30
C TYR A 128 5.17 3.01 -12.17
N TYR A 129 5.49 3.82 -11.17
CA TYR A 129 6.85 4.10 -10.76
C TYR A 129 7.21 3.32 -9.49
N ASP A 130 8.19 2.44 -9.58
CA ASP A 130 8.92 1.92 -8.42
C ASP A 130 9.91 2.99 -7.97
N ILE A 131 9.48 3.85 -7.04
CA ILE A 131 10.28 4.99 -6.55
C ILE A 131 11.55 4.49 -5.85
N GLN A 132 11.46 3.38 -5.10
CA GLN A 132 12.63 2.76 -4.47
C GLN A 132 13.69 2.41 -5.52
N LYS A 133 13.27 1.81 -6.63
CA LYS A 133 14.19 1.42 -7.70
C LYS A 133 14.83 2.64 -8.36
N LEU A 134 14.04 3.66 -8.65
CA LEU A 134 14.55 4.92 -9.22
C LEU A 134 15.54 5.59 -8.27
N TYR A 135 15.20 5.65 -6.98
CA TYR A 135 16.08 6.20 -5.94
C TYR A 135 17.41 5.44 -5.87
N CYS A 136 17.36 4.10 -5.83
CA CYS A 136 18.57 3.26 -5.78
C CYS A 136 19.45 3.38 -7.04
N LEU A 137 18.87 3.62 -8.20
CA LEU A 137 19.61 3.89 -9.42
C LEU A 137 20.33 5.25 -9.39
N GLN A 138 19.75 6.23 -8.74
CA GLN A 138 20.30 7.60 -8.66
C GLN A 138 21.30 7.76 -7.50
N HIS A 139 21.02 7.15 -6.34
CA HIS A 139 21.75 7.40 -5.09
C HIS A 139 22.51 6.18 -4.55
N GLY A 140 22.43 5.03 -5.21
CA GLY A 140 23.03 3.78 -4.79
C GLY A 140 23.76 3.05 -5.90
N ASP A 141 23.97 1.77 -5.72
CA ASP A 141 24.60 0.88 -6.70
C ASP A 141 23.60 0.28 -7.71
N GLY A 142 22.31 0.62 -7.59
CA GLY A 142 21.23 0.10 -8.40
C GLY A 142 20.87 -1.38 -8.16
N LYS A 143 21.60 -2.07 -7.28
CA LYS A 143 21.41 -3.49 -6.96
C LYS A 143 20.73 -3.72 -5.62
N ASN A 144 21.23 -3.03 -4.60
CA ASN A 144 20.70 -3.13 -3.25
C ASN A 144 19.50 -2.20 -3.06
N ARG A 145 18.47 -2.70 -2.41
CA ARG A 145 17.30 -1.88 -2.06
C ARG A 145 17.61 -1.05 -0.82
N ILE A 146 17.31 0.23 -0.89
CA ILE A 146 17.38 1.16 0.23
C ILE A 146 15.98 1.25 0.84
N SER A 147 15.85 1.11 2.16
CA SER A 147 14.55 1.32 2.83
C SER A 147 14.10 2.78 2.75
N LEU A 148 12.81 3.04 2.87
CA LEU A 148 12.27 4.41 2.86
C LEU A 148 12.88 5.23 4.01
N ASP A 149 12.90 4.67 5.22
CA ASP A 149 13.50 5.31 6.40
C ASP A 149 14.96 5.73 6.14
N LEU A 150 15.79 4.83 5.61
CA LEU A 150 17.18 5.16 5.28
C LEU A 150 17.27 6.22 4.15
N ALA A 151 16.38 6.16 3.16
CA ALA A 151 16.37 7.15 2.08
C ALA A 151 16.04 8.56 2.61
N VAL A 152 15.04 8.67 3.49
CA VAL A 152 14.64 9.92 4.14
C VAL A 152 15.79 10.48 4.98
N GLN A 153 16.46 9.63 5.77
CA GLN A 153 17.65 10.03 6.56
C GLN A 153 18.80 10.52 5.67
N LEU A 154 19.09 9.81 4.57
CA LEU A 154 20.16 10.21 3.65
C LEU A 154 19.86 11.53 2.92
N GLN A 155 18.59 11.87 2.74
CA GLN A 155 18.17 13.15 2.17
C GLN A 155 18.04 14.26 3.22
N HIS A 156 18.38 13.97 4.49
CA HIS A 156 18.23 14.93 5.61
C HIS A 156 16.80 15.49 5.74
N MET A 157 15.80 14.69 5.38
CA MET A 157 14.41 15.03 5.54
C MET A 157 13.97 14.64 6.96
N GLU A 158 13.14 15.48 7.57
CA GLU A 158 12.47 15.12 8.81
C GLU A 158 11.16 14.42 8.48
N ALA A 159 10.93 13.24 9.09
CA ALA A 159 9.64 12.58 9.01
C ALA A 159 8.72 13.20 10.07
N ASP A 160 7.58 13.69 9.65
CA ASP A 160 6.58 14.30 10.56
C ASP A 160 5.94 13.26 11.49
N ARG A 161 6.04 11.97 11.15
CA ARG A 161 5.43 10.85 11.86
C ARG A 161 6.34 9.61 11.83
N PRO A 162 6.18 8.68 12.77
CA PRO A 162 6.79 7.36 12.67
C PRO A 162 6.25 6.65 11.42
N PHE A 163 7.13 6.10 10.61
CA PHE A 163 6.74 5.21 9.54
C PHE A 163 6.00 3.99 10.13
N HIS A 164 5.14 3.33 9.38
CA HIS A 164 4.38 2.11 9.72
C HIS A 164 2.86 2.28 9.72
N ARG A 165 2.38 3.30 9.02
CA ARG A 165 0.97 3.45 8.64
C ARG A 165 0.91 3.84 7.16
N ALA A 166 -0.06 3.31 6.44
CA ALA A 166 -0.15 3.48 4.99
C ALA A 166 -0.28 4.94 4.49
N LEU A 167 -0.45 5.89 5.39
CA LEU A 167 -0.50 7.33 5.07
C LEU A 167 0.70 8.12 5.64
N ASP A 168 1.70 7.47 6.25
CA ASP A 168 2.91 8.13 6.77
C ASP A 168 3.97 8.36 5.65
#